data_e7573efddfd2d3dc2b851609b3cc5807
#
_entry.id   e7573efddfd2d3dc2b851609b3cc5807
#
_cell.length_a   1.000
_cell.length_b   1.000
_cell.length_c   1.000
_cell.angle_alpha   90.00
_cell.angle_beta   90.00
_cell.angle_gamma   90.00
#
_symmetry.space_group_name_H-M   'P 1'
#
loop_
_entity.id
_entity.type
_entity.pdbx_description
1 polymer ?
#
loop_
_entity_poly.entity_id
_entity_poly.type
_entity_poly.pdbx_seq_one_letter_code
_entity_poly.pdbx_strand_id
1 'polypeptide(L)'
;MAHITSCLASENINIAFMKLFREEKGQTAYSIVESDDALPDSVSELIRKNPSVQDVMLVHKDQPVLTAYADSSSPEESDCLEPVDFKNARELLALCEKNNCSISDIMYQREFCQSGLSGQEIRSRMRKAWKIMEESATVPITSPRKSIGGLIGGESKLLNLQLQAGKNICGNVVSRGIMHAMAVLEVNTSMGLIVAAPTAGSAGILPGVLLALKEEYGFSEEQILDAMFHAGAIGYLAMRNATIAGAVGGCQAEVGVASAMAASAAAELMGGTPSQCLSAGSTVLMNMLGLVCDPVGGLVEYPCQMRNASGVSNAFIAAELALAGVSQLIPFDEMLESMYTVGRALPRELRETAMGGCAVTSTGCQYAGCAGCGHQ
;
A
#
# COMPACT_ATOMS: atom_id res chain seq x y z
N MET A 1 13.42 22.52 11.47
CA MET A 1 13.50 22.61 10.00
C MET A 1 14.64 23.55 9.57
N ALA A 2 14.58 24.86 9.80
CA ALA A 2 15.63 25.80 9.36
C ALA A 2 17.06 25.37 9.69
N HIS A 3 17.31 24.79 10.87
CA HIS A 3 18.61 24.28 11.24
C HIS A 3 19.06 23.10 10.36
N ILE A 4 18.17 22.14 10.09
CA ILE A 4 18.48 20.97 9.24
C ILE A 4 18.85 21.42 7.82
N THR A 5 18.02 22.29 7.23
CA THR A 5 18.29 22.82 5.87
C THR A 5 19.56 23.66 5.83
N SER A 6 19.88 24.41 6.89
CA SER A 6 21.13 25.17 6.96
C SER A 6 22.37 24.25 7.08
N CYS A 7 22.29 23.17 7.83
CA CYS A 7 23.39 22.19 7.92
C CYS A 7 23.65 21.50 6.58
N LEU A 8 22.59 21.10 5.88
CA LEU A 8 22.71 20.48 4.56
C LEU A 8 23.26 21.47 3.52
N ALA A 9 22.78 22.71 3.54
CA ALA A 9 23.27 23.77 2.64
C ALA A 9 24.74 24.12 2.90
N SER A 10 25.22 24.10 4.16
CA SER A 10 26.62 24.36 4.48
C SER A 10 27.58 23.32 3.94
N GLU A 11 27.11 22.10 3.73
CA GLU A 11 27.84 20.99 3.13
C GLU A 11 27.59 20.83 1.61
N ASN A 12 26.90 21.79 1.02
CA ASN A 12 26.56 21.80 -0.42
C ASN A 12 25.67 20.62 -0.86
N ILE A 13 24.84 20.09 0.04
CA ILE A 13 23.97 18.94 -0.20
C ILE A 13 22.62 19.41 -0.70
N ASN A 14 22.22 18.91 -1.88
CA ASN A 14 20.91 19.17 -2.45
C ASN A 14 19.82 18.31 -1.80
N ILE A 15 18.69 18.93 -1.44
CA ILE A 15 17.54 18.23 -0.86
C ILE A 15 16.59 17.84 -1.99
N ALA A 16 16.47 16.55 -2.26
CA ALA A 16 15.54 15.99 -3.25
C ALA A 16 14.12 15.96 -2.72
N PHE A 17 13.96 15.62 -1.42
CA PHE A 17 12.64 15.53 -0.78
C PHE A 17 12.76 15.85 0.71
N MET A 18 11.71 16.47 1.28
CA MET A 18 11.62 16.73 2.70
C MET A 18 10.17 16.61 3.17
N LYS A 19 9.95 15.80 4.22
CA LYS A 19 8.64 15.64 4.84
C LYS A 19 8.73 15.79 6.35
N LEU A 20 7.79 16.53 6.93
CA LEU A 20 7.66 16.74 8.37
C LEU A 20 6.39 16.06 8.87
N PHE A 21 6.53 15.22 9.89
CA PHE A 21 5.42 14.61 10.61
C PHE A 21 5.36 15.19 12.01
N ARG A 22 4.17 15.56 12.46
CA ARG A 22 3.93 16.07 13.81
C ARG A 22 2.60 15.51 14.30
N GLU A 23 2.60 14.89 15.49
CA GLU A 23 1.37 14.38 16.10
C GLU A 23 0.53 15.52 16.68
N GLU A 24 1.15 16.45 17.44
CA GLU A 24 0.47 17.61 17.99
C GLU A 24 1.36 18.86 18.01
N LYS A 25 0.74 20.05 18.06
CA LYS A 25 1.47 21.32 18.13
C LYS A 25 2.22 21.44 19.47
N GLY A 26 3.55 21.49 19.39
CA GLY A 26 4.41 21.62 20.57
C GLY A 26 5.05 20.32 21.05
N GLN A 27 4.72 19.17 20.44
CA GLN A 27 5.33 17.88 20.72
C GLN A 27 6.43 17.51 19.71
N THR A 28 6.99 16.31 19.87
CA THR A 28 8.05 15.76 18.99
C THR A 28 7.60 15.72 17.54
N ALA A 29 8.48 16.09 16.64
CA ALA A 29 8.26 16.02 15.21
C ALA A 29 9.35 15.17 14.56
N TYR A 30 8.97 14.36 13.57
CA TYR A 30 9.87 13.56 12.75
C TYR A 30 10.02 14.21 11.39
N SER A 31 11.26 14.30 10.90
CA SER A 31 11.54 14.82 9.56
C SER A 31 12.28 13.76 8.77
N ILE A 32 11.78 13.44 7.59
CA ILE A 32 12.50 12.65 6.59
C ILE A 32 13.06 13.62 5.57
N VAL A 33 14.35 13.51 5.30
CA VAL A 33 15.05 14.32 4.32
C VAL A 33 15.81 13.38 3.39
N GLU A 34 15.52 13.45 2.11
CA GLU A 34 16.25 12.72 1.06
C GLU A 34 17.14 13.70 0.31
N SER A 35 18.35 13.27 0.00
CA SER A 35 19.30 14.02 -0.82
C SER A 35 19.66 13.24 -2.07
N ASP A 36 19.99 13.97 -3.14
CA ASP A 36 20.47 13.35 -4.38
C ASP A 36 21.88 12.76 -4.22
N ASP A 37 22.66 13.30 -3.28
CA ASP A 37 24.03 12.89 -2.98
C ASP A 37 24.12 12.08 -1.69
N ALA A 38 25.19 11.27 -1.58
CA ALA A 38 25.49 10.53 -0.37
C ALA A 38 25.79 11.50 0.80
N LEU A 39 25.11 11.30 1.93
CA LEU A 39 25.28 12.12 3.12
C LEU A 39 26.53 11.67 3.90
N PRO A 40 27.52 12.56 4.13
CA PRO A 40 28.65 12.24 5.01
C PRO A 40 28.19 12.19 6.48
N ASP A 41 28.85 11.35 7.26
CA ASP A 41 28.53 11.16 8.70
C ASP A 41 28.62 12.48 9.51
N SER A 42 29.52 13.39 9.10
CA SER A 42 29.66 14.73 9.68
C SER A 42 28.37 15.55 9.72
N VAL A 43 27.48 15.34 8.77
CA VAL A 43 26.17 16.04 8.69
C VAL A 43 25.27 15.66 9.87
N SER A 44 25.25 14.40 10.26
CA SER A 44 24.47 13.95 11.43
C SER A 44 24.95 14.63 12.72
N GLU A 45 26.26 14.77 12.88
CA GLU A 45 26.85 15.47 14.03
C GLU A 45 26.51 16.96 14.04
N LEU A 46 26.52 17.61 12.86
CA LEU A 46 26.13 19.01 12.74
C LEU A 46 24.67 19.25 13.11
N ILE A 47 23.80 18.36 12.67
CA ILE A 47 22.36 18.45 12.99
C ILE A 47 22.11 18.23 14.48
N ARG A 48 22.80 17.27 15.11
CA ARG A 48 22.70 16.98 16.55
C ARG A 48 23.17 18.11 17.46
N LYS A 49 23.98 19.08 16.96
CA LYS A 49 24.40 20.26 17.75
C LYS A 49 23.23 21.14 18.21
N ASN A 50 22.06 21.03 17.59
CA ASN A 50 20.89 21.76 18.05
C ASN A 50 20.20 21.02 19.20
N PRO A 51 20.07 21.60 20.38
CA PRO A 51 19.48 20.93 21.57
C PRO A 51 18.01 20.54 21.38
N SER A 52 17.33 21.05 20.36
CA SER A 52 15.95 20.67 20.02
C SER A 52 15.88 19.41 19.13
N VAL A 53 17.02 18.88 18.69
CA VAL A 53 17.10 17.63 17.93
C VAL A 53 17.38 16.50 18.90
N GLN A 54 16.47 15.55 18.99
CA GLN A 54 16.57 14.41 19.92
C GLN A 54 17.45 13.31 19.34
N ASP A 55 17.28 13.00 18.06
CA ASP A 55 18.07 11.98 17.37
C ASP A 55 18.15 12.25 15.86
N VAL A 56 19.19 11.71 15.21
CA VAL A 56 19.42 11.77 13.76
C VAL A 56 19.91 10.40 13.30
N MET A 57 19.20 9.81 12.36
CA MET A 57 19.58 8.55 11.71
C MET A 57 19.91 8.82 10.24
N LEU A 58 21.10 8.43 9.81
CA LEU A 58 21.49 8.40 8.39
C LEU A 58 21.13 7.02 7.83
N VAL A 59 20.39 7.02 6.74
CA VAL A 59 20.02 5.80 6.00
C VAL A 59 20.69 5.87 4.64
N HIS A 60 21.66 5.00 4.40
CA HIS A 60 22.33 4.87 3.10
C HIS A 60 21.56 3.86 2.24
N LYS A 61 21.40 4.18 0.96
CA LYS A 61 20.58 3.40 0.01
C LYS A 61 21.08 1.96 -0.21
N ASP A 62 22.34 1.70 0.15
CA ASP A 62 23.04 0.43 -0.05
C ASP A 62 23.40 -0.32 1.25
N GLN A 63 22.97 0.17 2.40
CA GLN A 63 23.16 -0.54 3.68
C GLN A 63 21.82 -1.01 4.24
N PRO A 64 21.72 -2.28 4.66
CA PRO A 64 20.57 -2.73 5.45
C PRO A 64 20.51 -1.93 6.76
N VAL A 65 19.34 -1.40 7.09
CA VAL A 65 19.11 -0.65 8.32
C VAL A 65 19.25 -1.60 9.51
N LEU A 66 20.44 -1.67 10.08
CA LEU A 66 20.69 -2.34 11.35
C LEU A 66 20.19 -1.41 12.46
N THR A 67 18.97 -1.56 12.92
CA THR A 67 18.52 -0.96 14.17
C THR A 67 19.19 -1.70 15.32
N ALA A 68 20.14 -1.03 15.97
CA ALA A 68 20.74 -1.48 17.20
C ALA A 68 19.71 -1.42 18.34
N TYR A 69 19.07 -2.54 18.59
CA TYR A 69 18.56 -2.92 19.91
C TYR A 69 19.15 -4.28 20.22
N ALA A 70 20.33 -4.24 20.85
CA ALA A 70 20.90 -5.40 21.47
C ALA A 70 20.16 -5.63 22.79
N ASP A 71 19.38 -6.68 22.86
CA ASP A 71 19.15 -7.37 24.11
C ASP A 71 19.44 -8.86 23.95
N SER A 72 20.23 -9.35 24.87
CA SER A 72 20.95 -10.58 24.84
C SER A 72 20.06 -11.77 25.12
N SER A 73 19.76 -12.54 24.08
CA SER A 73 19.51 -13.98 24.19
C SER A 73 19.99 -14.64 22.92
N SER A 74 20.83 -15.64 23.07
CA SER A 74 21.48 -16.42 22.01
C SER A 74 20.49 -16.88 20.95
N PRO A 75 20.77 -16.66 19.64
CA PRO A 75 19.99 -17.27 18.60
C PRO A 75 20.31 -18.77 18.54
N GLU A 76 19.28 -19.61 18.50
CA GLU A 76 19.44 -20.96 17.95
C GLU A 76 19.89 -20.80 16.49
N GLU A 77 21.01 -21.43 16.16
CA GLU A 77 21.56 -21.48 14.81
C GLU A 77 20.50 -22.07 13.85
N SER A 78 19.83 -21.20 13.12
CA SER A 78 19.08 -21.62 11.94
C SER A 78 19.98 -21.34 10.73
N ASP A 79 20.33 -22.40 10.01
CA ASP A 79 21.01 -22.36 8.72
C ASP A 79 20.34 -21.32 7.82
N CYS A 80 20.92 -20.14 7.71
CA CYS A 80 20.61 -19.21 6.64
C CYS A 80 21.07 -19.88 5.34
N LEU A 81 20.13 -20.53 4.67
CA LEU A 81 20.23 -20.77 3.23
C LEU A 81 20.64 -19.46 2.57
N GLU A 82 21.38 -19.52 1.44
CA GLU A 82 21.89 -18.35 0.71
C GLU A 82 20.90 -17.14 0.75
N PRO A 83 21.40 -15.90 0.90
CA PRO A 83 20.53 -14.74 1.06
C PRO A 83 19.53 -14.66 -0.10
N VAL A 84 18.25 -14.78 0.23
CA VAL A 84 17.16 -14.73 -0.74
C VAL A 84 16.85 -13.27 -1.03
N ASP A 85 17.06 -12.84 -2.26
CA ASP A 85 16.63 -11.53 -2.76
C ASP A 85 16.18 -11.62 -4.21
N PHE A 86 15.29 -10.74 -4.61
CA PHE A 86 14.78 -10.63 -5.98
C PHE A 86 14.53 -9.17 -6.34
N LYS A 87 14.75 -8.83 -7.61
CA LYS A 87 14.62 -7.47 -8.12
C LYS A 87 13.43 -7.28 -9.07
N ASN A 88 12.92 -8.37 -9.59
CA ASN A 88 11.82 -8.39 -10.54
C ASN A 88 11.01 -9.69 -10.38
N ALA A 89 9.83 -9.74 -11.00
CA ALA A 89 8.93 -10.89 -10.89
C ALA A 89 9.49 -12.16 -11.55
N ARG A 90 10.33 -12.02 -12.58
CA ARG A 90 11.00 -13.15 -13.22
C ARG A 90 11.99 -13.82 -12.24
N GLU A 91 12.77 -13.05 -11.49
CA GLU A 91 13.67 -13.58 -10.46
C GLU A 91 12.88 -14.22 -9.32
N LEU A 92 11.80 -13.59 -8.87
CA LEU A 92 10.89 -14.14 -7.85
C LEU A 92 10.33 -15.50 -8.29
N LEU A 93 9.81 -15.59 -9.52
CA LEU A 93 9.29 -16.84 -10.07
C LEU A 93 10.36 -17.93 -10.12
N ALA A 94 11.56 -17.61 -10.60
CA ALA A 94 12.69 -18.53 -10.65
C ALA A 94 13.09 -19.04 -9.26
N LEU A 95 13.02 -18.20 -8.23
CA LEU A 95 13.25 -18.64 -6.84
C LEU A 95 12.16 -19.58 -6.34
N CYS A 96 10.89 -19.30 -6.65
CA CYS A 96 9.79 -20.21 -6.30
C CYS A 96 9.96 -21.59 -6.98
N GLU A 97 10.29 -21.61 -8.26
CA GLU A 97 10.53 -22.83 -9.03
C GLU A 97 11.74 -23.62 -8.51
N LYS A 98 12.88 -22.94 -8.29
CA LYS A 98 14.11 -23.56 -7.77
C LYS A 98 13.91 -24.22 -6.41
N ASN A 99 13.17 -23.56 -5.53
CA ASN A 99 12.97 -24.02 -4.15
C ASN A 99 11.67 -24.80 -3.96
N ASN A 100 10.85 -24.94 -5.01
CA ASN A 100 9.53 -25.57 -4.96
C ASN A 100 8.65 -25.00 -3.81
N CYS A 101 8.55 -23.69 -3.73
CA CYS A 101 7.84 -22.98 -2.67
C CYS A 101 6.98 -21.83 -3.22
N SER A 102 6.15 -21.24 -2.37
CA SER A 102 5.23 -20.15 -2.70
C SER A 102 5.95 -18.79 -2.77
N ILE A 103 5.25 -17.77 -3.29
CA ILE A 103 5.72 -16.38 -3.24
C ILE A 103 5.76 -15.87 -1.79
N SER A 104 4.79 -16.25 -0.97
CA SER A 104 4.78 -15.91 0.46
C SER A 104 6.01 -16.46 1.20
N ASP A 105 6.42 -17.70 0.90
CA ASP A 105 7.62 -18.31 1.50
C ASP A 105 8.89 -17.56 1.11
N ILE A 106 9.05 -17.20 -0.18
CA ILE A 106 10.20 -16.42 -0.66
C ILE A 106 10.24 -15.05 0.03
N MET A 107 9.10 -14.36 0.14
CA MET A 107 9.07 -13.06 0.78
C MET A 107 9.33 -13.14 2.29
N TYR A 108 8.82 -14.16 2.97
CA TYR A 108 9.11 -14.40 4.36
C TYR A 108 10.61 -14.68 4.59
N GLN A 109 11.21 -15.55 3.77
CA GLN A 109 12.65 -15.82 3.83
C GLN A 109 13.50 -14.58 3.57
N ARG A 110 13.10 -13.77 2.58
CA ARG A 110 13.75 -12.49 2.29
C ARG A 110 13.72 -11.57 3.51
N GLU A 111 12.56 -11.41 4.14
CA GLU A 111 12.41 -10.59 5.34
C GLU A 111 13.27 -11.13 6.49
N PHE A 112 13.29 -12.46 6.69
CA PHE A 112 14.12 -13.11 7.70
C PHE A 112 15.61 -12.83 7.48
N CYS A 113 16.11 -12.97 6.24
CA CYS A 113 17.52 -12.74 5.92
C CYS A 113 17.93 -11.26 6.03
N GLN A 114 17.01 -10.32 5.73
CA GLN A 114 17.36 -8.90 5.65
C GLN A 114 17.11 -8.13 6.94
N SER A 115 16.10 -8.51 7.73
CA SER A 115 15.73 -7.76 8.93
C SER A 115 16.60 -8.09 10.16
N GLY A 116 17.24 -9.25 10.19
CA GLY A 116 17.94 -9.77 11.37
C GLY A 116 17.02 -10.13 12.54
N LEU A 117 15.70 -10.16 12.31
CA LEU A 117 14.70 -10.50 13.30
C LEU A 117 14.46 -12.02 13.35
N SER A 118 14.03 -12.51 14.51
CA SER A 118 13.56 -13.88 14.61
C SER A 118 12.28 -14.12 13.81
N GLY A 119 12.07 -15.33 13.32
CA GLY A 119 10.85 -15.68 12.60
C GLY A 119 9.57 -15.42 13.42
N GLN A 120 9.65 -15.63 14.73
CA GLN A 120 8.54 -15.32 15.64
C GLN A 120 8.22 -13.83 15.68
N GLU A 121 9.24 -12.97 15.70
CA GLU A 121 9.04 -11.52 15.72
C GLU A 121 8.50 -10.99 14.39
N ILE A 122 9.00 -11.49 13.26
CA ILE A 122 8.49 -11.16 11.93
C ILE A 122 6.99 -11.50 11.83
N ARG A 123 6.60 -12.73 12.21
CA ARG A 123 5.18 -13.12 12.23
C ARG A 123 4.36 -12.30 13.24
N SER A 124 4.91 -11.98 14.39
CA SER A 124 4.25 -11.14 15.40
C SER A 124 3.96 -9.72 14.87
N ARG A 125 4.91 -9.11 14.16
CA ARG A 125 4.72 -7.80 13.50
C ARG A 125 3.66 -7.87 12.40
N MET A 126 3.69 -8.89 11.58
CA MET A 126 2.67 -9.10 10.54
C MET A 126 1.29 -9.32 11.16
N ARG A 127 1.18 -10.12 12.22
CA ARG A 127 -0.08 -10.32 12.96
C ARG A 127 -0.62 -9.03 13.56
N LYS A 128 0.25 -8.15 14.08
CA LYS A 128 -0.16 -6.82 14.55
C LYS A 128 -0.73 -5.96 13.42
N ALA A 129 -0.10 -5.97 12.25
CA ALA A 129 -0.60 -5.28 11.07
C ALA A 129 -1.97 -5.84 10.63
N TRP A 130 -2.10 -7.17 10.59
CA TRP A 130 -3.38 -7.82 10.27
C TRP A 130 -4.51 -7.41 11.23
N LYS A 131 -4.27 -7.40 12.54
CA LYS A 131 -5.29 -6.97 13.52
C LYS A 131 -5.78 -5.55 13.28
N ILE A 132 -4.88 -4.63 12.96
CA ILE A 132 -5.25 -3.25 12.62
C ILE A 132 -6.10 -3.22 11.35
N MET A 133 -5.72 -4.00 10.32
CA MET A 133 -6.50 -4.14 9.09
C MET A 133 -7.91 -4.70 9.37
N GLU A 134 -8.01 -5.78 10.15
CA GLU A 134 -9.27 -6.42 10.52
C GLU A 134 -10.18 -5.45 11.31
N GLU A 135 -9.66 -4.74 12.31
CA GLU A 135 -10.41 -3.75 13.07
C GLU A 135 -10.90 -2.60 12.19
N SER A 136 -10.04 -2.03 11.36
CA SER A 136 -10.41 -0.93 10.46
C SER A 136 -11.44 -1.34 9.42
N ALA A 137 -11.46 -2.60 9.00
CA ALA A 137 -12.39 -3.14 8.01
C ALA A 137 -13.73 -3.59 8.61
N THR A 138 -13.84 -3.73 9.93
CA THR A 138 -15.05 -4.29 10.57
C THR A 138 -15.78 -3.31 11.47
N VAL A 139 -15.07 -2.50 12.25
CA VAL A 139 -15.68 -1.58 13.24
C VAL A 139 -16.69 -0.60 12.61
N PRO A 140 -16.39 0.08 11.46
CA PRO A 140 -17.33 1.04 10.87
C PRO A 140 -18.66 0.43 10.41
N ILE A 141 -18.70 -0.87 10.12
CA ILE A 141 -19.91 -1.57 9.69
C ILE A 141 -21.03 -1.42 10.73
N THR A 142 -20.68 -1.46 12.01
CA THR A 142 -21.61 -1.29 13.14
C THR A 142 -21.58 0.12 13.72
N SER A 143 -20.44 0.77 13.70
CA SER A 143 -20.17 2.08 14.27
C SER A 143 -19.60 3.04 13.22
N PRO A 144 -20.42 3.54 12.28
CA PRO A 144 -19.97 4.41 11.20
C PRO A 144 -19.24 5.63 11.67
N ARG A 145 -18.20 6.02 10.94
CA ARG A 145 -17.41 7.24 11.18
C ARG A 145 -17.59 8.20 10.02
N LYS A 146 -17.80 9.46 10.34
CA LYS A 146 -17.87 10.51 9.34
C LYS A 146 -16.46 11.00 9.04
N SER A 147 -16.14 11.16 7.77
CA SER A 147 -14.86 11.72 7.31
C SER A 147 -14.68 13.19 7.71
N ILE A 148 -13.44 13.67 7.72
CA ILE A 148 -13.11 15.07 8.05
C ILE A 148 -13.75 16.04 7.05
N GLY A 149 -13.70 15.72 5.75
CA GLY A 149 -14.35 16.52 4.71
C GLY A 149 -15.86 16.35 4.65
N GLY A 150 -16.39 15.32 5.31
CA GLY A 150 -17.81 15.04 5.39
C GLY A 150 -18.43 14.46 4.13
N LEU A 151 -17.61 14.01 3.15
CA LEU A 151 -18.09 13.45 1.88
C LEU A 151 -18.48 11.99 1.99
N ILE A 152 -17.90 11.25 2.95
CA ILE A 152 -18.16 9.83 3.17
C ILE A 152 -18.44 9.54 4.65
N GLY A 153 -19.10 8.41 4.93
CA GLY A 153 -19.34 7.92 6.29
C GLY A 153 -20.65 7.18 6.42
N GLY A 154 -20.58 5.86 6.62
CA GLY A 154 -21.72 4.96 6.79
C GLY A 154 -22.05 4.10 5.58
N GLU A 155 -21.31 4.18 4.49
CA GLU A 155 -21.50 3.40 3.26
C GLU A 155 -21.27 1.91 3.52
N SER A 156 -20.29 1.55 4.34
CA SER A 156 -20.04 0.16 4.74
C SER A 156 -21.25 -0.44 5.48
N LYS A 157 -21.90 0.32 6.34
CA LYS A 157 -23.14 -0.09 7.01
C LYS A 157 -24.30 -0.28 6.04
N LEU A 158 -24.44 0.59 5.04
CA LEU A 158 -25.48 0.46 4.00
C LEU A 158 -25.28 -0.82 3.19
N LEU A 159 -24.03 -1.13 2.81
CA LEU A 159 -23.71 -2.37 2.11
C LEU A 159 -23.99 -3.61 2.95
N ASN A 160 -23.69 -3.57 4.25
CA ASN A 160 -24.02 -4.65 5.16
C ASN A 160 -25.53 -4.90 5.25
N LEU A 161 -26.34 -3.86 5.36
CA LEU A 161 -27.80 -3.98 5.38
C LEU A 161 -28.34 -4.59 4.07
N GLN A 162 -27.78 -4.20 2.93
CA GLN A 162 -28.15 -4.77 1.63
C GLN A 162 -27.75 -6.24 1.52
N LEU A 163 -26.56 -6.61 2.02
CA LEU A 163 -26.07 -7.98 2.06
C LEU A 163 -26.96 -8.86 2.96
N GLN A 164 -27.28 -8.38 4.15
CA GLN A 164 -28.19 -9.09 5.09
C GLN A 164 -29.60 -9.26 4.53
N ALA A 165 -30.05 -8.33 3.70
CA ALA A 165 -31.34 -8.42 3.03
C ALA A 165 -31.33 -9.36 1.80
N GLY A 166 -30.19 -9.95 1.44
CA GLY A 166 -30.01 -10.81 0.25
C GLY A 166 -30.22 -10.07 -1.08
N LYS A 167 -29.97 -8.77 -1.12
CA LYS A 167 -30.18 -7.91 -2.31
C LYS A 167 -28.87 -7.54 -3.04
N ASN A 168 -27.78 -8.17 -2.67
CA ASN A 168 -26.47 -7.96 -3.31
C ASN A 168 -26.42 -8.63 -4.71
N ILE A 169 -25.94 -7.92 -5.71
CA ILE A 169 -25.84 -8.42 -7.09
C ILE A 169 -24.47 -9.05 -7.42
N CYS A 170 -23.44 -8.76 -6.62
CA CYS A 170 -22.06 -9.22 -6.88
C CYS A 170 -21.73 -10.56 -6.17
N GLY A 171 -22.73 -11.28 -5.66
CA GLY A 171 -22.49 -12.44 -4.80
C GLY A 171 -21.92 -12.04 -3.42
N ASN A 172 -21.79 -13.02 -2.50
CA ASN A 172 -21.42 -12.70 -1.13
C ASN A 172 -19.98 -12.28 -0.97
N VAL A 173 -19.05 -12.99 -1.62
CA VAL A 173 -17.59 -12.74 -1.48
C VAL A 173 -17.23 -11.33 -1.93
N VAL A 174 -17.63 -10.95 -3.15
CA VAL A 174 -17.32 -9.62 -3.69
C VAL A 174 -18.01 -8.53 -2.88
N SER A 175 -19.29 -8.73 -2.49
CA SER A 175 -20.04 -7.75 -1.69
C SER A 175 -19.44 -7.53 -0.31
N ARG A 176 -18.96 -8.58 0.36
CA ARG A 176 -18.21 -8.47 1.62
C ARG A 176 -16.90 -7.73 1.44
N GLY A 177 -16.12 -8.08 0.42
CA GLY A 177 -14.86 -7.42 0.14
C GLY A 177 -15.02 -5.92 -0.12
N ILE A 178 -16.02 -5.52 -0.88
CA ILE A 178 -16.38 -4.11 -1.11
C ILE A 178 -16.76 -3.43 0.22
N MET A 179 -17.60 -4.05 1.02
CA MET A 179 -18.06 -3.53 2.30
C MET A 179 -16.87 -3.28 3.26
N HIS A 180 -15.99 -4.26 3.40
CA HIS A 180 -14.78 -4.15 4.23
C HIS A 180 -13.82 -3.06 3.72
N ALA A 181 -13.59 -3.00 2.41
CA ALA A 181 -12.72 -1.98 1.82
C ALA A 181 -13.23 -0.56 2.07
N MET A 182 -14.55 -0.34 1.94
CA MET A 182 -15.15 0.97 2.22
C MET A 182 -15.09 1.33 3.70
N ALA A 183 -15.21 0.35 4.61
CA ALA A 183 -15.03 0.55 6.05
C ALA A 183 -13.64 1.08 6.40
N VAL A 184 -12.58 0.51 5.80
CA VAL A 184 -11.21 1.00 6.03
C VAL A 184 -11.07 2.47 5.65
N LEU A 185 -11.67 2.90 4.54
CA LEU A 185 -11.61 4.30 4.12
C LEU A 185 -12.39 5.23 5.07
N GLU A 186 -13.50 4.77 5.68
CA GLU A 186 -14.18 5.54 6.74
C GLU A 186 -13.25 5.75 7.95
N VAL A 187 -12.44 4.75 8.33
CA VAL A 187 -11.44 4.89 9.40
C VAL A 187 -10.33 5.83 8.99
N ASN A 188 -9.74 5.63 7.80
CA ASN A 188 -8.65 6.46 7.30
C ASN A 188 -9.03 7.95 7.27
N THR A 189 -10.18 8.26 6.69
CA THR A 189 -10.63 9.65 6.49
C THR A 189 -11.20 10.31 7.75
N SER A 190 -11.44 9.55 8.80
CA SER A 190 -11.76 10.04 10.16
C SER A 190 -10.52 10.10 11.06
N MET A 191 -9.30 10.02 10.51
CA MET A 191 -8.01 10.03 11.22
C MET A 191 -7.83 8.86 12.19
N GLY A 192 -8.46 7.72 11.91
CA GLY A 192 -8.26 6.49 12.65
C GLY A 192 -7.02 5.72 12.19
N LEU A 193 -6.69 4.67 12.93
CA LEU A 193 -5.52 3.84 12.63
C LEU A 193 -5.83 2.84 11.52
N ILE A 194 -5.01 2.84 10.48
CA ILE A 194 -5.03 1.87 9.37
C ILE A 194 -3.61 1.39 9.06
N VAL A 195 -3.50 0.35 8.26
CA VAL A 195 -2.23 -0.06 7.65
C VAL A 195 -2.26 0.33 6.17
N ALA A 196 -1.30 1.14 5.73
CA ALA A 196 -1.15 1.48 4.32
C ALA A 196 -0.72 0.25 3.50
N ALA A 197 -1.45 -0.06 2.41
CA ALA A 197 -1.17 -1.22 1.58
C ALA A 197 -1.55 -0.97 0.10
N PRO A 198 -0.67 -0.37 -0.75
CA PRO A 198 0.62 0.22 -0.41
C PRO A 198 0.52 1.66 0.13
N THR A 199 -0.60 2.38 -0.07
CA THR A 199 -0.84 3.74 0.40
C THR A 199 -2.07 3.83 1.28
N ALA A 200 -2.24 4.93 2.02
CA ALA A 200 -3.43 5.17 2.84
C ALA A 200 -4.70 5.28 1.97
N GLY A 201 -4.59 5.86 0.76
CA GLY A 201 -5.71 6.03 -0.16
C GLY A 201 -6.24 4.72 -0.76
N SER A 202 -5.45 3.66 -0.75
CA SER A 202 -5.81 2.33 -1.25
C SER A 202 -5.83 1.24 -0.17
N ALA A 203 -5.74 1.64 1.10
CA ALA A 203 -5.56 0.75 2.25
C ALA A 203 -6.71 -0.25 2.48
N GLY A 204 -7.88 -0.02 1.89
CA GLY A 204 -9.05 -0.89 2.05
C GLY A 204 -9.02 -2.15 1.19
N ILE A 205 -8.29 -2.16 0.07
CA ILE A 205 -8.40 -3.21 -0.94
C ILE A 205 -7.88 -4.55 -0.41
N LEU A 206 -6.65 -4.58 0.09
CA LEU A 206 -6.03 -5.81 0.60
C LEU A 206 -6.84 -6.44 1.75
N PRO A 207 -7.15 -5.72 2.85
CA PRO A 207 -7.96 -6.31 3.91
C PRO A 207 -9.38 -6.65 3.46
N GLY A 208 -9.97 -5.89 2.53
CA GLY A 208 -11.28 -6.20 1.97
C GLY A 208 -11.31 -7.57 1.28
N VAL A 209 -10.33 -7.85 0.43
CA VAL A 209 -10.22 -9.14 -0.27
C VAL A 209 -9.92 -10.28 0.72
N LEU A 210 -8.91 -10.10 1.60
CA LEU A 210 -8.47 -11.15 2.52
C LEU A 210 -9.55 -11.51 3.55
N LEU A 211 -10.27 -10.53 4.10
CA LEU A 211 -11.38 -10.78 5.03
C LEU A 211 -12.55 -11.49 4.35
N ALA A 212 -12.92 -11.07 3.15
CA ALA A 212 -13.99 -11.74 2.41
C ALA A 212 -13.68 -13.22 2.14
N LEU A 213 -12.42 -13.52 1.77
CA LEU A 213 -11.98 -14.90 1.58
C LEU A 213 -11.92 -15.68 2.90
N LYS A 214 -11.40 -15.06 3.97
CA LYS A 214 -11.36 -15.67 5.31
C LYS A 214 -12.76 -16.04 5.79
N GLU A 215 -13.74 -15.15 5.62
CA GLU A 215 -15.13 -15.36 6.03
C GLU A 215 -15.85 -16.42 5.19
N GLU A 216 -15.59 -16.48 3.89
CA GLU A 216 -16.27 -17.40 2.99
C GLU A 216 -15.69 -18.82 3.02
N TYR A 217 -14.34 -18.93 3.06
CA TYR A 217 -13.64 -20.20 2.93
C TYR A 217 -13.04 -20.71 4.25
N GLY A 218 -13.10 -19.93 5.33
CA GLY A 218 -12.62 -20.33 6.64
C GLY A 218 -11.10 -20.40 6.79
N PHE A 219 -10.34 -19.59 6.02
CA PHE A 219 -8.90 -19.53 6.13
C PHE A 219 -8.45 -19.16 7.54
N SER A 220 -7.41 -19.86 8.03
CA SER A 220 -6.80 -19.59 9.33
C SER A 220 -6.04 -18.25 9.32
N GLU A 221 -5.78 -17.72 10.52
CA GLU A 221 -4.97 -16.49 10.65
C GLU A 221 -3.59 -16.67 10.02
N GLU A 222 -2.93 -17.83 10.18
CA GLU A 222 -1.61 -18.07 9.61
C GLU A 222 -1.63 -18.02 8.09
N GLN A 223 -2.63 -18.61 7.42
CA GLN A 223 -2.79 -18.51 5.98
C GLN A 223 -2.99 -17.06 5.51
N ILE A 224 -3.72 -16.25 6.29
CA ILE A 224 -3.86 -14.82 5.99
C ILE A 224 -2.54 -14.06 6.18
N LEU A 225 -1.73 -14.41 7.19
CA LEU A 225 -0.41 -13.82 7.35
C LEU A 225 0.52 -14.17 6.17
N ASP A 226 0.48 -15.40 5.67
CA ASP A 226 1.23 -15.80 4.48
C ASP A 226 0.75 -15.00 3.25
N ALA A 227 -0.55 -14.83 3.06
CA ALA A 227 -1.11 -13.98 2.01
C ALA A 227 -0.65 -12.50 2.13
N MET A 228 -0.45 -11.99 3.33
CA MET A 228 0.10 -10.65 3.55
C MET A 228 1.59 -10.56 3.17
N PHE A 229 2.40 -11.60 3.44
CA PHE A 229 3.77 -11.67 2.93
C PHE A 229 3.77 -11.71 1.41
N HIS A 230 2.92 -12.52 0.80
CA HIS A 230 2.74 -12.55 -0.64
C HIS A 230 2.42 -11.15 -1.21
N ALA A 231 1.39 -10.49 -0.67
CA ALA A 231 1.02 -9.14 -1.07
C ALA A 231 2.19 -8.16 -0.93
N GLY A 232 2.98 -8.32 0.13
CA GLY A 232 4.21 -7.56 0.36
C GLY A 232 5.23 -7.72 -0.77
N ALA A 233 5.41 -8.92 -1.33
CA ALA A 233 6.30 -9.17 -2.46
C ALA A 233 5.86 -8.39 -3.72
N ILE A 234 4.57 -8.40 -4.03
CA ILE A 234 4.01 -7.67 -5.18
C ILE A 234 4.15 -6.15 -5.00
N GLY A 235 3.82 -5.65 -3.79
CA GLY A 235 4.00 -4.23 -3.45
C GLY A 235 5.46 -3.78 -3.51
N TYR A 236 6.39 -4.62 -3.04
CA TYR A 236 7.83 -4.37 -3.13
C TYR A 236 8.30 -4.24 -4.59
N LEU A 237 7.87 -5.14 -5.48
CA LEU A 237 8.21 -5.06 -6.90
C LEU A 237 7.69 -3.76 -7.54
N ALA A 238 6.46 -3.36 -7.22
CA ALA A 238 5.88 -2.13 -7.74
C ALA A 238 6.61 -0.87 -7.21
N MET A 239 6.93 -0.84 -5.92
CA MET A 239 7.67 0.27 -5.30
C MET A 239 9.10 0.38 -5.87
N ARG A 240 9.76 -0.76 -6.11
CA ARG A 240 11.11 -0.81 -6.62
C ARG A 240 11.22 -0.42 -8.10
N ASN A 241 10.33 -0.96 -8.94
CA ASN A 241 10.49 -0.94 -10.40
C ASN A 241 9.57 0.06 -11.10
N ALA A 242 8.62 0.67 -10.37
CA ALA A 242 7.68 1.64 -10.90
C ALA A 242 7.41 2.76 -9.89
N THR A 243 6.18 2.88 -9.43
CA THR A 243 5.75 3.81 -8.37
C THR A 243 4.48 3.32 -7.72
N ILE A 244 4.29 3.70 -6.46
CA ILE A 244 3.03 3.51 -5.72
C ILE A 244 2.34 4.84 -5.41
N ALA A 245 2.87 5.96 -5.89
CA ALA A 245 2.39 7.30 -5.54
C ALA A 245 1.40 7.83 -6.60
N GLY A 246 0.22 8.23 -6.16
CA GLY A 246 -0.81 8.86 -7.01
C GLY A 246 -0.34 10.15 -7.68
N ALA A 247 0.47 10.94 -6.98
CA ALA A 247 1.07 12.16 -7.50
C ALA A 247 2.06 11.93 -8.67
N VAL A 248 2.62 10.73 -8.78
CA VAL A 248 3.53 10.34 -9.86
C VAL A 248 2.80 9.60 -10.97
N GLY A 249 2.00 8.60 -10.60
CA GLY A 249 1.42 7.64 -11.53
C GLY A 249 -0.11 7.65 -11.65
N GLY A 250 -0.82 8.54 -10.94
CA GLY A 250 -2.28 8.47 -10.86
C GLY A 250 -2.77 7.36 -9.93
N CYS A 251 -4.09 7.18 -9.81
CA CYS A 251 -4.68 6.11 -9.01
C CYS A 251 -4.35 4.69 -9.51
N GLN A 252 -3.93 4.51 -10.75
CA GLN A 252 -3.41 3.22 -11.23
C GLN A 252 -2.20 2.75 -10.40
N ALA A 253 -1.37 3.69 -9.92
CA ALA A 253 -0.22 3.38 -9.06
C ALA A 253 -0.62 3.04 -7.62
N GLU A 254 -1.70 3.60 -7.10
CA GLU A 254 -2.18 3.33 -5.74
C GLU A 254 -3.18 2.17 -5.73
N VAL A 255 -4.35 2.39 -6.32
CA VAL A 255 -5.47 1.44 -6.36
C VAL A 255 -5.10 0.23 -7.24
N GLY A 256 -4.44 0.47 -8.40
CA GLY A 256 -4.00 -0.62 -9.29
C GLY A 256 -2.99 -1.54 -8.61
N VAL A 257 -1.97 -0.98 -7.94
CA VAL A 257 -0.98 -1.79 -7.22
C VAL A 257 -1.61 -2.50 -6.02
N ALA A 258 -2.44 -1.82 -5.21
CA ALA A 258 -3.15 -2.46 -4.10
C ALA A 258 -4.03 -3.63 -4.57
N SER A 259 -4.71 -3.45 -5.70
CA SER A 259 -5.54 -4.50 -6.30
C SER A 259 -4.71 -5.65 -6.85
N ALA A 260 -3.53 -5.37 -7.44
CA ALA A 260 -2.59 -6.39 -7.89
C ALA A 260 -2.01 -7.20 -6.71
N MET A 261 -1.66 -6.53 -5.61
CA MET A 261 -1.26 -7.17 -4.35
C MET A 261 -2.34 -8.13 -3.85
N ALA A 262 -3.59 -7.66 -3.81
CA ALA A 262 -4.73 -8.43 -3.33
C ALA A 262 -5.10 -9.59 -4.27
N ALA A 263 -5.08 -9.38 -5.60
CA ALA A 263 -5.39 -10.41 -6.59
C ALA A 263 -4.38 -11.55 -6.57
N SER A 264 -3.10 -11.21 -6.53
CA SER A 264 -2.00 -12.16 -6.49
C SER A 264 -2.03 -13.00 -5.20
N ALA A 265 -2.26 -12.36 -4.05
CA ALA A 265 -2.41 -13.04 -2.76
C ALA A 265 -3.67 -13.92 -2.68
N ALA A 266 -4.79 -13.45 -3.25
CA ALA A 266 -6.02 -14.24 -3.35
C ALA A 266 -5.82 -15.49 -4.21
N ALA A 267 -5.10 -15.38 -5.32
CA ALA A 267 -4.78 -16.52 -6.18
C ALA A 267 -3.95 -17.57 -5.41
N GLU A 268 -2.94 -17.17 -4.63
CA GLU A 268 -2.16 -18.10 -3.81
C GLU A 268 -3.01 -18.77 -2.72
N LEU A 269 -3.84 -18.00 -1.98
CA LEU A 269 -4.76 -18.54 -0.97
C LEU A 269 -5.70 -19.61 -1.55
N MET A 270 -6.12 -19.44 -2.79
CA MET A 270 -6.99 -20.38 -3.50
C MET A 270 -6.21 -21.51 -4.22
N GLY A 271 -4.91 -21.66 -3.94
CA GLY A 271 -4.08 -22.75 -4.46
C GLY A 271 -3.47 -22.50 -5.84
N GLY A 272 -3.44 -21.29 -6.30
CA GLY A 272 -2.79 -20.90 -7.56
C GLY A 272 -1.28 -21.05 -7.50
N THR A 273 -0.68 -21.41 -8.64
CA THR A 273 0.78 -21.47 -8.80
C THR A 273 1.39 -20.06 -8.79
N PRO A 274 2.69 -19.91 -8.46
CA PRO A 274 3.37 -18.60 -8.51
C PRO A 274 3.18 -17.88 -9.86
N SER A 275 3.18 -18.60 -10.97
CA SER A 275 2.92 -18.04 -12.31
C SER A 275 1.49 -17.50 -12.44
N GLN A 276 0.48 -18.21 -11.93
CA GLN A 276 -0.91 -17.74 -11.92
C GLN A 276 -1.08 -16.52 -11.03
N CYS A 277 -0.39 -16.47 -9.87
CA CYS A 277 -0.41 -15.32 -8.98
C CYS A 277 0.13 -14.06 -9.66
N LEU A 278 1.26 -14.15 -10.35
CA LEU A 278 1.82 -13.04 -11.13
C LEU A 278 0.92 -12.64 -12.30
N SER A 279 0.27 -13.60 -12.96
CA SER A 279 -0.74 -13.34 -14.00
C SER A 279 -1.94 -12.57 -13.47
N ALA A 280 -2.44 -12.91 -12.28
CA ALA A 280 -3.51 -12.16 -11.61
C ALA A 280 -3.10 -10.70 -11.37
N GLY A 281 -1.92 -10.47 -10.82
CA GLY A 281 -1.38 -9.13 -10.60
C GLY A 281 -1.24 -8.34 -11.91
N SER A 282 -0.71 -8.95 -12.96
CA SER A 282 -0.57 -8.34 -14.29
C SER A 282 -1.94 -7.96 -14.90
N THR A 283 -2.92 -8.84 -14.77
CA THR A 283 -4.29 -8.60 -15.26
C THR A 283 -4.93 -7.38 -14.60
N VAL A 284 -4.76 -7.22 -13.28
CA VAL A 284 -5.23 -6.03 -12.56
C VAL A 284 -4.58 -4.76 -13.09
N LEU A 285 -3.24 -4.76 -13.22
CA LEU A 285 -2.52 -3.58 -13.71
C LEU A 285 -3.00 -3.17 -15.09
N MET A 286 -3.21 -4.15 -15.99
CA MET A 286 -3.76 -3.90 -17.33
C MET A 286 -5.17 -3.29 -17.28
N ASN A 287 -6.07 -3.85 -16.45
CA ASN A 287 -7.44 -3.38 -16.34
C ASN A 287 -7.56 -1.96 -15.78
N MET A 288 -6.56 -1.52 -15.00
CA MET A 288 -6.56 -0.23 -14.31
C MET A 288 -5.63 0.80 -14.96
N LEU A 289 -5.03 0.51 -16.12
CA LEU A 289 -4.22 1.47 -16.84
C LEU A 289 -5.00 2.76 -17.13
N GLY A 290 -4.34 3.89 -16.91
CA GLY A 290 -4.92 5.21 -17.14
C GLY A 290 -5.85 5.72 -16.04
N LEU A 291 -6.04 4.99 -14.92
CA LEU A 291 -6.86 5.48 -13.82
C LEU A 291 -6.21 6.70 -13.16
N VAL A 292 -6.86 7.84 -13.34
CA VAL A 292 -6.39 9.15 -12.88
C VAL A 292 -6.57 9.32 -11.37
N CYS A 293 -5.84 10.26 -10.75
CA CYS A 293 -6.01 10.64 -9.35
C CYS A 293 -6.56 12.07 -9.27
N ASP A 294 -7.86 12.19 -8.95
CA ASP A 294 -8.64 13.44 -9.05
C ASP A 294 -9.55 13.64 -7.82
N PRO A 295 -8.99 13.67 -6.59
CA PRO A 295 -9.74 13.72 -5.35
C PRO A 295 -10.54 15.03 -5.22
N VAL A 296 -11.83 14.92 -4.94
CA VAL A 296 -12.72 16.07 -4.69
C VAL A 296 -12.28 16.79 -3.43
N GLY A 297 -12.10 18.10 -3.53
CA GLY A 297 -11.61 18.92 -2.42
C GLY A 297 -10.17 18.65 -2.01
N GLY A 298 -9.43 17.82 -2.75
CA GLY A 298 -8.06 17.41 -2.42
C GLY A 298 -7.96 16.41 -1.26
N LEU A 299 -9.11 15.88 -0.80
CA LEU A 299 -9.17 14.91 0.30
C LEU A 299 -9.28 13.49 -0.23
N VAL A 300 -8.67 12.53 0.49
CA VAL A 300 -8.68 11.10 0.15
C VAL A 300 -10.03 10.45 0.53
N GLU A 301 -11.13 11.09 0.15
CA GLU A 301 -12.50 10.66 0.46
C GLU A 301 -13.22 10.18 -0.81
N TYR A 302 -13.53 11.10 -1.71
CA TYR A 302 -14.22 10.82 -2.96
C TYR A 302 -13.37 11.25 -4.17
N PRO A 303 -13.16 10.41 -5.17
CA PRO A 303 -13.72 9.07 -5.41
C PRO A 303 -12.92 7.90 -4.76
N CYS A 304 -11.98 8.19 -3.87
CA CYS A 304 -11.04 7.19 -3.34
C CYS A 304 -11.75 5.97 -2.71
N GLN A 305 -12.80 6.21 -1.90
CA GLN A 305 -13.55 5.12 -1.29
C GLN A 305 -14.22 4.23 -2.36
N MET A 306 -14.85 4.82 -3.38
CA MET A 306 -15.48 4.07 -4.49
C MET A 306 -14.45 3.29 -5.31
N ARG A 307 -13.23 3.85 -5.46
CA ARG A 307 -12.14 3.18 -6.17
C ARG A 307 -11.57 2.01 -5.39
N ASN A 308 -11.58 2.05 -4.06
CA ASN A 308 -11.25 0.86 -3.25
C ASN A 308 -12.26 -0.27 -3.50
N ALA A 309 -13.55 0.01 -3.56
CA ALA A 309 -14.57 -0.96 -3.92
C ALA A 309 -14.35 -1.56 -5.34
N SER A 310 -14.04 -0.70 -6.32
CA SER A 310 -13.67 -1.13 -7.67
C SER A 310 -12.41 -1.98 -7.68
N GLY A 311 -11.40 -1.61 -6.89
CA GLY A 311 -10.15 -2.34 -6.74
C GLY A 311 -10.35 -3.76 -6.22
N VAL A 312 -11.19 -3.94 -5.21
CA VAL A 312 -11.60 -5.27 -4.70
C VAL A 312 -12.23 -6.11 -5.81
N SER A 313 -13.16 -5.54 -6.56
CA SER A 313 -13.84 -6.27 -7.64
C SER A 313 -12.86 -6.70 -8.73
N ASN A 314 -11.92 -5.82 -9.13
CA ASN A 314 -10.87 -6.15 -10.09
C ASN A 314 -9.91 -7.23 -9.56
N ALA A 315 -9.59 -7.22 -8.26
CA ALA A 315 -8.75 -8.23 -7.65
C ALA A 315 -9.40 -9.62 -7.75
N PHE A 316 -10.67 -9.75 -7.43
CA PHE A 316 -11.40 -11.02 -7.55
C PHE A 316 -11.50 -11.50 -9.00
N ILE A 317 -11.84 -10.60 -9.95
CA ILE A 317 -11.91 -10.94 -11.38
C ILE A 317 -10.56 -11.47 -11.86
N ALA A 318 -9.46 -10.79 -11.53
CA ALA A 318 -8.14 -11.18 -12.01
C ALA A 318 -7.65 -12.50 -11.40
N ALA A 319 -7.91 -12.73 -10.11
CA ALA A 319 -7.61 -13.99 -9.44
C ALA A 319 -8.40 -15.15 -10.07
N GLU A 320 -9.71 -14.97 -10.30
CA GLU A 320 -10.58 -15.96 -10.94
C GLU A 320 -10.08 -16.35 -12.33
N LEU A 321 -9.74 -15.35 -13.17
CA LEU A 321 -9.22 -15.61 -14.51
C LEU A 321 -7.92 -16.41 -14.47
N ALA A 322 -7.00 -16.05 -13.58
CA ALA A 322 -5.72 -16.72 -13.46
C ALA A 322 -5.88 -18.16 -12.94
N LEU A 323 -6.75 -18.38 -11.95
CA LEU A 323 -7.04 -19.72 -11.40
C LEU A 323 -7.74 -20.61 -12.44
N ALA A 324 -8.61 -20.04 -13.27
CA ALA A 324 -9.26 -20.76 -14.37
C ALA A 324 -8.28 -21.09 -15.52
N GLY A 325 -7.03 -20.63 -15.46
CA GLY A 325 -6.03 -20.89 -16.50
C GLY A 325 -6.09 -19.95 -17.68
N VAL A 326 -6.80 -18.82 -17.58
CA VAL A 326 -6.76 -17.78 -18.60
C VAL A 326 -5.39 -17.10 -18.55
N SER A 327 -4.60 -17.30 -19.60
CA SER A 327 -3.23 -16.78 -19.66
C SER A 327 -3.21 -15.25 -19.84
N GLN A 328 -2.35 -14.57 -19.08
CA GLN A 328 -2.02 -13.18 -19.29
C GLN A 328 -0.85 -13.08 -20.28
N LEU A 329 -1.06 -12.36 -21.40
CA LEU A 329 -0.06 -12.23 -22.45
C LEU A 329 1.16 -11.40 -22.01
N ILE A 330 0.93 -10.34 -21.23
CA ILE A 330 1.97 -9.39 -20.82
C ILE A 330 2.45 -9.76 -19.43
N PRO A 331 3.74 -10.10 -19.24
CA PRO A 331 4.31 -10.42 -17.94
C PRO A 331 4.19 -9.27 -16.94
N PHE A 332 4.19 -9.61 -15.64
CA PHE A 332 4.01 -8.63 -14.55
C PHE A 332 5.02 -7.49 -14.59
N ASP A 333 6.31 -7.78 -14.87
CA ASP A 333 7.35 -6.76 -14.94
C ASP A 333 7.09 -5.74 -16.06
N GLU A 334 6.66 -6.21 -17.23
CA GLU A 334 6.32 -5.35 -18.36
C GLU A 334 5.06 -4.52 -18.09
N MET A 335 4.09 -5.08 -17.37
CA MET A 335 2.91 -4.33 -16.95
C MET A 335 3.23 -3.25 -15.92
N LEU A 336 4.16 -3.48 -15.00
CA LEU A 336 4.64 -2.44 -14.10
C LEU A 336 5.30 -1.29 -14.86
N GLU A 337 6.15 -1.58 -15.84
CA GLU A 337 6.79 -0.58 -16.69
C GLU A 337 5.75 0.20 -17.51
N SER A 338 4.77 -0.51 -18.08
CA SER A 338 3.65 0.10 -18.82
C SER A 338 2.85 1.04 -17.91
N MET A 339 2.48 0.60 -16.71
CA MET A 339 1.78 1.44 -15.72
C MET A 339 2.59 2.70 -15.38
N TYR A 340 3.88 2.57 -15.14
CA TYR A 340 4.75 3.71 -14.83
C TYR A 340 4.81 4.70 -16.00
N THR A 341 5.00 4.21 -17.22
CA THR A 341 5.08 5.04 -18.43
C THR A 341 3.75 5.77 -18.70
N VAL A 342 2.62 5.06 -18.60
CA VAL A 342 1.28 5.66 -18.75
C VAL A 342 1.04 6.70 -17.65
N GLY A 343 1.41 6.40 -16.40
CA GLY A 343 1.27 7.33 -15.28
C GLY A 343 2.03 8.64 -15.49
N ARG A 344 3.26 8.55 -15.98
CA ARG A 344 4.06 9.73 -16.32
C ARG A 344 3.50 10.55 -17.49
N ALA A 345 2.78 9.90 -18.38
CA ALA A 345 2.11 10.57 -19.52
C ALA A 345 0.79 11.24 -19.12
N LEU A 346 0.21 10.94 -17.96
CA LEU A 346 -0.98 11.62 -17.45
C LEU A 346 -0.69 13.12 -17.28
N PRO A 347 -1.61 14.02 -17.66
CA PRO A 347 -1.53 15.43 -17.33
C PRO A 347 -1.39 15.66 -15.84
N ARG A 348 -0.68 16.72 -15.45
CA ARG A 348 -0.49 17.10 -14.04
C ARG A 348 -1.80 17.24 -13.27
N GLU A 349 -2.83 17.78 -13.93
CA GLU A 349 -4.16 18.03 -13.40
C GLU A 349 -4.85 16.75 -12.94
N LEU A 350 -4.43 15.58 -13.47
CA LEU A 350 -4.99 14.26 -13.19
C LEU A 350 -4.10 13.40 -12.28
N ARG A 351 -3.12 14.02 -11.62
CA ARG A 351 -2.17 13.36 -10.69
C ARG A 351 -2.25 13.97 -9.30
N GLU A 352 -3.36 13.72 -8.58
CA GLU A 352 -3.57 14.08 -7.16
C GLU A 352 -3.56 15.61 -6.86
N THR A 353 -3.77 16.43 -7.88
CA THR A 353 -3.72 17.91 -7.72
C THR A 353 -5.08 18.53 -7.45
N ALA A 354 -6.16 17.75 -7.54
CA ALA A 354 -7.53 18.25 -7.51
C ALA A 354 -7.84 19.35 -8.58
N MET A 355 -7.04 19.40 -9.64
CA MET A 355 -7.17 20.39 -10.72
C MET A 355 -7.84 19.84 -11.97
N GLY A 356 -8.30 18.58 -11.96
CA GLY A 356 -8.93 17.89 -13.09
C GLY A 356 -9.90 16.83 -12.66
N GLY A 357 -10.54 16.16 -13.61
CA GLY A 357 -11.43 15.02 -13.38
C GLY A 357 -12.63 15.34 -12.49
N CYS A 358 -12.92 14.45 -11.53
CA CYS A 358 -14.04 14.61 -10.59
C CYS A 358 -13.98 15.90 -9.79
N ALA A 359 -12.78 16.34 -9.42
CA ALA A 359 -12.57 17.51 -8.58
C ALA A 359 -13.07 18.82 -9.20
N VAL A 360 -13.06 18.95 -10.54
CA VAL A 360 -13.44 20.17 -11.25
C VAL A 360 -14.84 20.11 -11.87
N THR A 361 -15.61 19.07 -11.59
CA THR A 361 -17.03 19.05 -11.94
C THR A 361 -17.79 20.13 -11.17
N SER A 362 -18.92 20.62 -11.70
CA SER A 362 -19.73 21.62 -11.01
C SER A 362 -20.09 21.23 -9.56
N THR A 363 -20.34 19.96 -9.33
CA THR A 363 -20.57 19.41 -7.98
C THR A 363 -19.27 19.32 -7.18
N GLY A 364 -18.18 18.83 -7.78
CA GLY A 364 -16.88 18.72 -7.10
C GLY A 364 -16.36 20.06 -6.58
N CYS A 365 -16.49 21.11 -7.38
CA CYS A 365 -16.10 22.48 -7.00
C CYS A 365 -16.83 23.02 -5.76
N GLN A 366 -18.04 22.56 -5.48
CA GLN A 366 -18.80 22.98 -4.28
C GLN A 366 -18.13 22.54 -2.97
N TYR A 367 -17.35 21.44 -3.03
CA TYR A 367 -16.62 20.90 -1.89
C TYR A 367 -15.15 21.32 -1.83
N ALA A 368 -14.67 22.02 -2.84
CA ALA A 368 -13.25 22.36 -2.95
C ALA A 368 -12.79 23.51 -2.05
N GLY A 369 -13.66 24.17 -1.30
CA GLY A 369 -13.29 25.31 -0.45
C GLY A 369 -12.57 26.45 -1.21
N CYS A 370 -12.56 26.40 -2.54
CA CYS A 370 -11.79 27.28 -3.39
C CYS A 370 -12.59 28.52 -3.76
N ALA A 371 -12.14 29.68 -3.31
CA ALA A 371 -12.51 30.98 -3.84
C ALA A 371 -12.11 31.21 -5.33
N GLY A 372 -11.75 30.12 -6.06
CA GLY A 372 -11.17 30.18 -7.39
C GLY A 372 -11.90 29.44 -8.53
N CYS A 373 -12.95 28.67 -8.25
CA CYS A 373 -13.80 28.10 -9.31
C CYS A 373 -14.80 29.16 -9.81
N GLY A 374 -14.28 30.23 -10.39
CA GLY A 374 -15.08 31.14 -11.18
C GLY A 374 -15.59 30.42 -12.43
N HIS A 375 -16.89 30.33 -12.57
CA HIS A 375 -17.54 29.86 -13.79
C HIS A 375 -16.93 30.57 -15.01
N GLN A 376 -16.29 29.81 -15.92
CA GLN A 376 -16.17 30.18 -17.31
C GLN A 376 -17.23 29.45 -18.12
#